data_d07793e901458d3ea02845ddedd73701
#
_entry.id   d07793e901458d3ea02845ddedd73701
#
_cell.length_a   1.000
_cell.length_b   1.000
_cell.length_c   1.000
_cell.angle_alpha   90.00
_cell.angle_beta   90.00
_cell.angle_gamma   90.00
#
_symmetry.space_group_name_H-M   'P 1'
#
loop_
_entity.id
_entity.type
_entity.pdbx_description
1 polymer ?
#
loop_
_entity_poly.entity_id
_entity_poly.type
_entity_poly.pdbx_seq_one_letter_code
_entity_poly.pdbx_strand_id
1 'polypeptide(L)'
;FAKYTQWPDRVLPQPGGELVVGVLGEDPFGTALDALHGERVQGFRVAVKRFRSPGEAQKCQVLYFPQGQERHLPALRDWIARHAVLTVGENARFLELGGALFLFTESERLRFIVDQAALDRAGLGMDAKALSLAKRVLNKHSERP
;
A
#
# COMPACT_ATOMS: atom_id res chain seq x y z
N PHE A 1 -7.27 2.58 -4.11
CA PHE A 1 -5.85 2.62 -4.56
C PHE A 1 -5.49 1.40 -5.38
N ALA A 2 -5.90 0.23 -4.96
CA ALA A 2 -5.60 -1.00 -5.69
C ALA A 2 -6.14 -0.95 -7.11
N LYS A 3 -7.30 -0.35 -7.31
CA LYS A 3 -7.92 -0.21 -8.63
C LYS A 3 -7.03 0.55 -9.62
N TYR A 4 -6.25 1.51 -9.12
CA TYR A 4 -5.44 2.41 -9.94
C TYR A 4 -3.94 2.10 -9.91
N THR A 5 -3.54 1.07 -9.18
CA THR A 5 -2.14 0.68 -9.06
C THR A 5 -1.79 -0.32 -10.17
N GLN A 6 -0.61 -0.16 -10.75
CA GLN A 6 -0.11 -1.07 -11.78
C GLN A 6 1.02 -1.89 -11.19
N TRP A 7 0.77 -3.19 -11.05
CA TRP A 7 1.76 -4.15 -10.59
C TRP A 7 2.39 -4.87 -11.78
N PRO A 8 3.66 -5.29 -11.67
CA PRO A 8 4.24 -6.17 -12.69
C PRO A 8 3.50 -7.51 -12.70
N ASP A 9 3.35 -8.09 -13.88
CA ASP A 9 2.59 -9.34 -14.04
C ASP A 9 3.11 -10.47 -13.16
N ARG A 10 4.42 -10.50 -12.90
CA ARG A 10 5.04 -11.57 -12.10
C ARG A 10 4.50 -11.68 -10.68
N VAL A 11 3.90 -10.62 -10.14
CA VAL A 11 3.37 -10.63 -8.77
C VAL A 11 1.84 -10.70 -8.73
N LEU A 12 1.20 -10.63 -9.90
CA LEU A 12 -0.26 -10.74 -9.96
C LEU A 12 -0.68 -12.20 -9.95
N PRO A 13 -1.85 -12.50 -9.34
CA PRO A 13 -2.37 -13.86 -9.36
C PRO A 13 -2.89 -14.23 -10.75
N GLN A 14 -3.28 -15.49 -10.92
CA GLN A 14 -3.95 -15.94 -12.12
C GLN A 14 -5.28 -15.19 -12.28
N PRO A 15 -5.78 -15.02 -13.52
CA PRO A 15 -7.09 -14.39 -13.72
C PRO A 15 -8.15 -15.02 -12.83
N GLY A 16 -8.90 -14.19 -12.11
CA GLY A 16 -9.90 -14.64 -11.15
C GLY A 16 -9.33 -15.06 -9.79
N GLY A 17 -8.01 -14.97 -9.62
CA GLY A 17 -7.35 -15.27 -8.34
C GLY A 17 -7.49 -14.15 -7.32
N GLU A 18 -6.78 -14.30 -6.20
CA GLU A 18 -6.88 -13.36 -5.08
C GLU A 18 -5.81 -12.28 -5.11
N LEU A 19 -6.26 -11.02 -5.01
CA LEU A 19 -5.39 -9.88 -4.74
C LEU A 19 -5.35 -9.71 -3.22
N VAL A 20 -4.20 -9.93 -2.62
CA VAL A 20 -4.08 -9.96 -1.16
C VAL A 20 -3.74 -8.58 -0.61
N VAL A 21 -4.57 -8.13 0.33
CA VAL A 21 -4.32 -6.94 1.14
C VAL A 21 -3.91 -7.43 2.53
N GLY A 22 -2.63 -7.25 2.86
CA GLY A 22 -2.10 -7.64 4.16
C GLY A 22 -2.18 -6.47 5.13
N VAL A 23 -2.47 -6.76 6.39
CA VAL A 23 -2.45 -5.76 7.47
C VAL A 23 -1.43 -6.23 8.50
N LEU A 24 -0.44 -5.39 8.78
CA LEU A 24 0.60 -5.73 9.73
C LEU A 24 0.19 -5.31 11.14
N GLY A 25 0.25 -6.24 12.09
CA GLY A 25 -0.09 -5.97 13.47
C GLY A 25 -1.60 -5.94 13.70
N GLU A 26 -2.01 -5.18 14.70
CA GLU A 26 -3.43 -5.05 15.04
C GLU A 26 -4.17 -4.23 13.99
N ASP A 27 -5.32 -4.74 13.56
CA ASP A 27 -6.13 -4.06 12.56
C ASP A 27 -6.92 -2.92 13.22
N PRO A 28 -6.61 -1.65 12.91
CA PRO A 28 -7.30 -0.52 13.52
C PRO A 28 -8.72 -0.33 12.99
N PHE A 29 -9.05 -0.99 11.89
CA PHE A 29 -10.36 -0.85 11.26
C PHE A 29 -11.37 -1.87 11.77
N GLY A 30 -10.93 -2.84 12.59
CA GLY A 30 -11.81 -3.90 13.08
C GLY A 30 -12.46 -4.64 11.91
N THR A 31 -13.78 -4.58 11.80
CA THR A 31 -14.51 -5.24 10.74
C THR A 31 -14.60 -4.43 9.44
N ALA A 32 -14.12 -3.18 9.44
CA ALA A 32 -14.25 -2.32 8.27
C ALA A 32 -13.52 -2.88 7.04
N LEU A 33 -12.34 -3.47 7.24
CA LEU A 33 -11.61 -4.09 6.12
C LEU A 33 -12.24 -5.40 5.65
N ASP A 34 -13.00 -6.04 6.51
CA ASP A 34 -13.67 -7.29 6.13
C ASP A 34 -14.67 -7.06 4.99
N ALA A 35 -15.20 -5.84 4.89
CA ALA A 35 -16.11 -5.48 3.79
C ALA A 35 -15.43 -5.53 2.42
N LEU A 36 -14.09 -5.41 2.39
CA LEU A 36 -13.34 -5.49 1.15
C LEU A 36 -13.11 -6.93 0.69
N HIS A 37 -13.21 -7.88 1.62
CA HIS A 37 -12.98 -9.28 1.31
C HIS A 37 -14.03 -9.79 0.32
N GLY A 38 -13.57 -10.33 -0.79
CA GLY A 38 -14.46 -10.80 -1.85
C GLY A 38 -14.81 -9.75 -2.91
N GLU A 39 -14.50 -8.47 -2.67
CA GLU A 39 -14.69 -7.43 -3.67
C GLU A 39 -13.78 -7.69 -4.87
N ARG A 40 -14.20 -7.21 -6.04
CA ARG A 40 -13.41 -7.38 -7.26
C ARG A 40 -12.63 -6.10 -7.57
N VAL A 41 -11.34 -6.26 -7.84
CA VAL A 41 -10.46 -5.17 -8.24
C VAL A 41 -9.62 -5.68 -9.40
N GLN A 42 -9.65 -5.00 -10.53
CA GLN A 42 -8.88 -5.36 -11.74
C GLN A 42 -9.10 -6.82 -12.18
N GLY A 43 -10.30 -7.36 -11.95
CA GLY A 43 -10.60 -8.75 -12.31
C GLY A 43 -10.17 -9.78 -11.27
N PHE A 44 -9.58 -9.34 -10.16
CA PHE A 44 -9.17 -10.21 -9.07
C PHE A 44 -10.11 -10.06 -7.89
N ARG A 45 -10.16 -11.08 -7.06
CA ARG A 45 -10.94 -11.04 -5.82
C ARG A 45 -10.02 -10.59 -4.68
N VAL A 46 -10.45 -9.59 -3.92
CA VAL A 46 -9.67 -9.10 -2.78
C VAL A 46 -9.76 -10.08 -1.62
N ALA A 47 -8.61 -10.44 -1.06
CA ALA A 47 -8.51 -11.22 0.17
C ALA A 47 -7.76 -10.40 1.20
N VAL A 48 -8.35 -10.19 2.38
CA VAL A 48 -7.71 -9.46 3.47
C VAL A 48 -7.06 -10.47 4.42
N LYS A 49 -5.77 -10.29 4.68
CA LYS A 49 -5.01 -11.16 5.58
C LYS A 49 -4.30 -10.31 6.63
N ARG A 50 -4.25 -10.82 7.85
CA ARG A 50 -3.61 -10.12 8.96
C ARG A 50 -2.35 -10.85 9.37
N PHE A 51 -1.24 -10.11 9.53
CA PHE A 51 0.05 -10.65 9.94
C PHE A 51 0.43 -10.04 11.28
N ARG A 52 0.76 -10.88 12.25
CA ARG A 52 1.09 -10.42 13.61
C ARG A 52 2.41 -9.68 13.65
N SER A 53 3.34 -10.05 12.80
CA SER A 53 4.68 -9.49 12.79
C SER A 53 5.25 -9.50 11.38
N PRO A 54 6.31 -8.73 11.13
CA PRO A 54 6.96 -8.72 9.81
C PRO A 54 7.39 -10.11 9.33
N GLY A 55 7.84 -10.97 10.25
CA GLY A 55 8.27 -12.31 9.90
C GLY A 55 7.15 -13.21 9.39
N GLU A 56 5.91 -12.87 9.68
CA GLU A 56 4.75 -13.62 9.21
C GLU A 56 4.20 -13.08 7.89
N ALA A 57 4.74 -11.95 7.41
CA ALA A 57 4.26 -11.35 6.18
C ALA A 57 4.48 -12.31 5.00
N GLN A 58 3.39 -12.62 4.33
CA GLN A 58 3.39 -13.49 3.18
C GLN A 58 3.13 -12.69 1.91
N LYS A 59 3.21 -13.37 0.76
CA LYS A 59 2.95 -12.73 -0.51
C LYS A 59 1.65 -11.93 -0.48
N CYS A 60 1.74 -10.64 -0.75
CA CYS A 60 0.58 -9.76 -0.85
C CYS A 60 0.89 -8.66 -1.85
N GLN A 61 -0.14 -8.06 -2.43
CA GLN A 61 0.00 -6.96 -3.37
C GLN A 61 -0.04 -5.62 -2.65
N VAL A 62 -0.76 -5.55 -1.53
CA VAL A 62 -0.85 -4.35 -0.70
C VAL A 62 -0.51 -4.74 0.74
N LEU A 63 0.32 -3.95 1.39
CA LEU A 63 0.61 -4.15 2.81
C LEU A 63 0.31 -2.85 3.57
N TYR A 64 -0.62 -2.93 4.49
CA TYR A 64 -1.05 -1.81 5.31
C TYR A 64 -0.32 -1.82 6.65
N PHE A 65 0.24 -0.65 7.03
CA PHE A 65 0.99 -0.47 8.27
C PHE A 65 0.19 0.43 9.21
N PRO A 66 -0.57 -0.14 10.16
CA PRO A 66 -1.25 0.67 11.18
C PRO A 66 -0.25 1.51 11.96
N GLN A 67 -0.74 2.54 12.62
CA GLN A 67 0.09 3.46 13.39
C GLN A 67 0.98 2.69 14.38
N GLY A 68 2.26 3.01 14.37
CA GLY A 68 3.25 2.33 15.17
C GLY A 68 3.97 1.21 14.44
N GLN A 69 3.37 0.66 13.39
CA GLN A 69 3.97 -0.42 12.63
C GLN A 69 4.95 0.08 11.56
N GLU A 70 4.94 1.37 11.28
CA GLU A 70 5.86 1.96 10.28
C GLU A 70 7.32 1.70 10.65
N ARG A 71 7.62 1.46 11.92
CA ARG A 71 8.99 1.16 12.37
C ARG A 71 9.57 -0.10 11.73
N HIS A 72 8.71 -0.99 11.22
CA HIS A 72 9.14 -2.23 10.58
C HIS A 72 9.45 -2.08 9.10
N LEU A 73 9.15 -0.91 8.52
CA LEU A 73 9.30 -0.70 7.09
C LEU A 73 10.74 -0.88 6.61
N PRO A 74 11.76 -0.32 7.30
CA PRO A 74 13.15 -0.51 6.83
C PRO A 74 13.57 -1.97 6.72
N ALA A 75 13.13 -2.81 7.66
CA ALA A 75 13.47 -4.24 7.65
C ALA A 75 12.82 -4.99 6.50
N LEU A 76 11.70 -4.48 5.99
CA LEU A 76 10.96 -5.11 4.90
C LEU A 76 11.31 -4.52 3.53
N ARG A 77 12.20 -3.56 3.46
CA ARG A 77 12.47 -2.81 2.22
C ARG A 77 12.83 -3.72 1.05
N ASP A 78 13.74 -4.66 1.24
CA ASP A 78 14.16 -5.56 0.16
C ASP A 78 13.04 -6.50 -0.26
N TRP A 79 12.28 -7.00 0.72
CA TRP A 79 11.14 -7.86 0.45
C TRP A 79 10.07 -7.12 -0.35
N ILE A 80 9.78 -5.86 0.03
CA ILE A 80 8.81 -5.00 -0.67
C ILE A 80 9.23 -4.80 -2.13
N ALA A 81 10.52 -4.51 -2.36
CA ALA A 81 11.03 -4.30 -3.72
C ALA A 81 10.97 -5.58 -4.55
N ARG A 82 11.33 -6.73 -3.97
CA ARG A 82 11.32 -8.00 -4.69
C ARG A 82 9.91 -8.45 -5.06
N HIS A 83 8.94 -8.13 -4.22
CA HIS A 83 7.56 -8.58 -4.42
C HIS A 83 6.63 -7.49 -4.96
N ALA A 84 7.18 -6.32 -5.26
CA ALA A 84 6.42 -5.18 -5.78
C ALA A 84 5.16 -4.91 -4.96
N VAL A 85 5.34 -4.69 -3.66
CA VAL A 85 4.24 -4.49 -2.72
C VAL A 85 3.90 -3.01 -2.62
N LEU A 86 2.62 -2.67 -2.74
CA LEU A 86 2.15 -1.31 -2.48
C LEU A 86 2.02 -1.14 -0.97
N THR A 87 2.82 -0.25 -0.39
CA THR A 87 2.80 0.01 1.05
C THR A 87 1.91 1.19 1.37
N VAL A 88 1.08 1.05 2.40
CA VAL A 88 0.13 2.07 2.84
C VAL A 88 0.29 2.25 4.35
N GLY A 89 0.40 3.49 4.80
CA GLY A 89 0.55 3.79 6.21
C GLY A 89 -0.34 4.93 6.67
N GLU A 90 -0.25 5.26 7.96
CA GLU A 90 -1.19 6.16 8.62
C GLU A 90 -0.56 7.43 9.17
N ASN A 91 0.73 7.67 8.95
CA ASN A 91 1.39 8.89 9.45
C ASN A 91 2.50 9.36 8.52
N ALA A 92 2.96 10.60 8.75
CA ALA A 92 4.00 11.20 7.91
C ALA A 92 5.34 10.47 8.05
N ARG A 93 5.62 9.90 9.22
CA ARG A 93 6.85 9.14 9.44
C ARG A 93 6.95 7.94 8.49
N PHE A 94 5.80 7.37 8.15
CA PHE A 94 5.76 6.27 7.19
C PHE A 94 6.38 6.67 5.85
N LEU A 95 6.05 7.86 5.35
CA LEU A 95 6.65 8.37 4.12
C LEU A 95 8.15 8.62 4.28
N GLU A 96 8.57 9.14 5.42
CA GLU A 96 9.98 9.38 5.70
C GLU A 96 10.78 8.08 5.69
N LEU A 97 10.18 7.00 6.12
CA LEU A 97 10.83 5.68 6.16
C LEU A 97 10.81 4.97 4.81
N GLY A 98 10.21 5.56 3.80
CA GLY A 98 10.19 5.00 2.45
C GLY A 98 8.88 4.37 2.03
N GLY A 99 7.81 4.62 2.78
CA GLY A 99 6.48 4.13 2.41
C GLY A 99 5.93 4.86 1.19
N ALA A 100 5.04 4.21 0.46
CA ALA A 100 4.54 4.74 -0.80
C ALA A 100 3.30 5.61 -0.64
N LEU A 101 2.42 5.30 0.30
CA LEU A 101 1.14 5.97 0.40
C LEU A 101 0.77 6.22 1.86
N PHE A 102 0.49 7.49 2.17
CA PHE A 102 0.04 7.90 3.49
C PHE A 102 -1.44 8.24 3.41
N LEU A 103 -2.26 7.50 4.15
CA LEU A 103 -3.70 7.64 4.19
C LEU A 103 -4.10 8.35 5.47
N PHE A 104 -4.94 9.38 5.37
CA PHE A 104 -5.37 10.17 6.52
C PHE A 104 -6.77 10.75 6.30
N THR A 105 -7.37 11.24 7.39
CA THR A 105 -8.68 11.91 7.32
C THR A 105 -8.49 13.41 7.49
N GLU A 106 -9.14 14.18 6.63
CA GLU A 106 -9.14 15.63 6.68
C GLU A 106 -10.56 16.11 6.40
N SER A 107 -11.14 16.88 7.32
CA SER A 107 -12.52 17.37 7.20
C SER A 107 -13.51 16.23 6.89
N GLU A 108 -13.38 15.14 7.62
CA GLU A 108 -14.22 13.94 7.50
C GLU A 108 -14.07 13.22 6.14
N ARG A 109 -13.08 13.61 5.35
CA ARG A 109 -12.82 12.99 4.06
C ARG A 109 -11.51 12.23 4.11
N LEU A 110 -11.51 11.06 3.47
CA LEU A 110 -10.29 10.27 3.35
C LEU A 110 -9.41 10.91 2.28
N ARG A 111 -8.18 11.21 2.65
CA ARG A 111 -7.19 11.83 1.77
C ARG A 111 -5.93 10.98 1.75
N PHE A 112 -5.09 11.17 0.76
CA PHE A 112 -3.82 10.44 0.71
C PHE A 112 -2.71 11.28 0.06
N ILE A 113 -1.48 10.94 0.45
CA ILE A 113 -0.27 11.51 -0.13
C ILE A 113 0.53 10.33 -0.71
N VAL A 114 1.03 10.50 -1.92
CA VAL A 114 1.79 9.47 -2.64
C VAL A 114 3.24 9.90 -2.77
N ASP A 115 4.17 8.98 -2.49
CA ASP A 115 5.58 9.17 -2.77
C ASP A 115 5.94 8.41 -4.05
N GLN A 116 6.14 9.14 -5.13
CA GLN A 116 6.45 8.55 -6.43
C GLN A 116 7.76 7.77 -6.42
N ALA A 117 8.75 8.25 -5.68
CA ALA A 117 10.04 7.56 -5.59
C ALA A 117 9.89 6.19 -4.93
N ALA A 118 9.02 6.09 -3.92
CA ALA A 118 8.76 4.81 -3.26
C ALA A 118 8.05 3.83 -4.20
N LEU A 119 7.11 4.31 -5.01
CA LEU A 119 6.46 3.49 -6.03
C LEU A 119 7.49 2.96 -7.02
N ASP A 120 8.37 3.83 -7.49
CA ASP A 120 9.40 3.47 -8.46
C ASP A 120 10.33 2.39 -7.90
N ARG A 121 10.75 2.52 -6.64
CA ARG A 121 11.62 1.53 -5.99
C ARG A 121 10.96 0.17 -5.87
N ALA A 122 9.65 0.14 -5.70
CA ALA A 122 8.89 -1.10 -5.60
C ALA A 122 8.49 -1.66 -6.98
N GLY A 123 8.83 -0.96 -8.06
CA GLY A 123 8.44 -1.40 -9.40
C GLY A 123 6.97 -1.20 -9.70
N LEU A 124 6.34 -0.24 -9.04
CA LEU A 124 4.91 0.02 -9.16
C LEU A 124 4.64 1.28 -9.97
N GLY A 125 3.49 1.31 -10.63
CA GLY A 125 2.95 2.51 -11.24
C GLY A 125 1.60 2.83 -10.64
N MET A 126 1.17 4.07 -10.78
CA MET A 126 -0.16 4.48 -10.36
C MET A 126 -0.79 5.30 -11.47
N ASP A 127 -2.06 5.01 -11.75
CA ASP A 127 -2.83 5.69 -12.79
C ASP A 127 -2.84 7.21 -12.53
N ALA A 128 -2.71 7.99 -13.61
CA ALA A 128 -2.74 9.44 -13.52
C ALA A 128 -4.01 9.97 -12.83
N LYS A 129 -5.13 9.27 -13.03
CA LYS A 129 -6.39 9.65 -12.38
C LYS A 129 -6.27 9.57 -10.86
N ALA A 130 -5.63 8.51 -10.35
CA ALA A 130 -5.43 8.38 -8.90
C ALA A 130 -4.45 9.43 -8.39
N LEU A 131 -3.38 9.69 -9.13
CA LEU A 131 -2.42 10.72 -8.74
C LEU A 131 -3.07 12.11 -8.68
N SER A 132 -4.02 12.38 -9.56
CA SER A 132 -4.74 13.66 -9.55
C SER A 132 -5.66 13.80 -8.33
N LEU A 133 -6.06 12.70 -7.72
CA LEU A 133 -6.91 12.71 -6.52
C LEU A 133 -6.08 12.81 -5.24
N ALA A 134 -4.78 12.61 -5.32
CA ALA A 134 -3.91 12.72 -4.15
C ALA A 134 -3.85 14.17 -3.67
N LYS A 135 -3.81 14.38 -2.36
CA LYS A 135 -3.60 15.71 -1.82
C LYS A 135 -2.24 16.26 -2.24
N ARG A 136 -1.23 15.38 -2.23
CA ARG A 136 0.12 15.71 -2.69
C ARG A 136 0.74 14.48 -3.33
N VAL A 137 1.54 14.72 -4.35
CA VAL A 137 2.39 13.69 -4.93
C VAL A 137 3.83 14.15 -4.66
N LEU A 138 4.53 13.39 -3.85
CA LEU A 138 5.93 13.68 -3.55
C LEU A 138 6.77 13.09 -4.66
N ASN A 139 7.65 13.93 -5.20
CA ASN A 139 8.58 13.50 -6.21
C ASN A 139 9.97 13.87 -5.73
N LYS A 140 10.85 12.90 -5.66
CA LYS A 140 12.20 13.10 -5.13
C LYS A 140 12.95 14.25 -5.83
N HIS A 141 12.72 14.40 -7.14
CA HIS A 141 13.38 15.47 -7.89
C HIS A 141 12.81 16.85 -7.55
N SER A 142 11.52 16.96 -7.32
CA SER A 142 10.88 18.24 -6.98
C SER A 142 11.10 18.64 -5.53
N GLU A 143 11.52 17.73 -4.65
CA GLU A 143 11.79 18.03 -3.24
C GLU A 143 13.21 18.49 -3.00
N ARG A 144 14.07 18.35 -3.95
CA ARG A 144 15.44 18.81 -3.81
C ARG A 144 15.50 20.32 -3.87
N PRO A 145 16.20 20.93 -2.90
CA PRO A 145 16.40 22.38 -2.94
C PRO A 145 17.20 22.81 -4.14
#